data_f058edbc99e8be1f467c1fb919cdd303
#
_entry.id   f058edbc99e8be1f467c1fb919cdd303
#
_cell.length_a   1.000
_cell.length_b   1.000
_cell.length_c   1.000
_cell.angle_alpha   90.00
_cell.angle_beta   90.00
_cell.angle_gamma   90.00
#
_symmetry.space_group_name_H-M   'P 1'
#
loop_
_entity.id
_entity.type
_entity.pdbx_description
1 polymer ?
#
loop_
_entity_poly.entity_id
_entity_poly.type
_entity_poly.pdbx_seq_one_letter_code
_entity_poly.pdbx_strand_id
1 'polypeptide(L)'
;AVVSHRFGDLQHGFDNFFGMDNALTKIGVIYGLTDWLSVAGSRHTYNKTYELAAKYRLALQKEGASPVTIVGYNTWDINSELEKELYPNLKSTDRFAFSTQLLISRKFSESVSAEIAPVYIHKNLYEPLYEEKDQFLLAAGGRCKITKRMSINLEYAARVNTPESTTLYKNPL
;
A
#
# COMPACT_ATOMS: atom_id res chain seq x y z
N ALA A 1 -17.44 -4.22 6.21
CA ALA A 1 -16.35 -3.62 7.00
C ALA A 1 -15.06 -4.43 6.79
N VAL A 2 -13.93 -3.77 6.86
CA VAL A 2 -12.60 -4.39 6.76
C VAL A 2 -11.78 -3.94 7.94
N VAL A 3 -11.11 -4.91 8.60
CA VAL A 3 -10.10 -4.66 9.62
C VAL A 3 -8.82 -5.33 9.15
N SER A 4 -7.74 -4.59 9.09
CA SER A 4 -6.42 -5.14 8.78
C SER A 4 -5.37 -4.72 9.80
N HIS A 5 -4.44 -5.61 10.08
CA HIS A 5 -3.27 -5.34 10.88
C HIS A 5 -2.03 -5.53 10.00
N ARG A 6 -1.07 -4.61 10.11
CA ARG A 6 0.27 -4.78 9.58
C ARG A 6 1.22 -4.81 10.76
N PHE A 7 2.03 -5.83 10.82
CA PHE A 7 3.07 -6.00 11.83
C PHE A 7 4.32 -5.25 11.41
N GLY A 8 5.17 -4.90 12.37
CA GLY A 8 6.46 -4.28 12.14
C GLY A 8 7.46 -5.25 11.47
N ASP A 9 8.73 -4.84 11.41
CA ASP A 9 9.79 -5.64 10.82
C ASP A 9 10.12 -6.89 11.66
N LEU A 10 10.74 -7.88 11.01
CA LEU A 10 11.16 -9.14 11.64
C LEU A 10 12.62 -9.07 12.17
N GLN A 11 13.31 -7.93 12.02
CA GLN A 11 14.76 -7.83 12.25
C GLN A 11 15.14 -8.05 13.73
N HIS A 12 14.24 -7.71 14.65
CA HIS A 12 14.45 -7.86 16.08
C HIS A 12 13.99 -9.20 16.65
N GLY A 13 13.46 -10.11 15.82
CA GLY A 13 13.07 -11.46 16.22
C GLY A 13 12.15 -11.48 17.45
N PHE A 14 12.60 -12.16 18.51
CA PHE A 14 11.81 -12.28 19.76
C PHE A 14 11.72 -10.98 20.56
N ASP A 15 12.62 -10.03 20.41
CA ASP A 15 12.64 -8.79 21.19
C ASP A 15 11.43 -7.89 20.91
N ASN A 16 10.86 -7.96 19.71
CA ASN A 16 9.61 -7.27 19.33
C ASN A 16 8.50 -8.25 18.92
N PHE A 17 8.63 -9.50 19.37
CA PHE A 17 7.72 -10.59 19.05
C PHE A 17 7.41 -10.68 17.55
N PHE A 18 8.48 -10.71 16.73
CA PHE A 18 8.40 -10.73 15.25
C PHE A 18 7.57 -9.56 14.66
N GLY A 19 7.73 -8.37 15.24
CA GLY A 19 7.05 -7.16 14.78
C GLY A 19 5.61 -7.00 15.29
N MET A 20 5.08 -7.92 16.09
CA MET A 20 3.70 -7.83 16.61
C MET A 20 3.50 -6.65 17.56
N ASP A 21 4.53 -6.24 18.30
CA ASP A 21 4.45 -5.13 19.25
C ASP A 21 4.26 -3.77 18.55
N ASN A 22 4.59 -3.67 17.25
CA ASN A 22 4.44 -2.49 16.43
C ASN A 22 3.31 -2.61 15.40
N ALA A 23 2.20 -3.24 15.78
CA ALA A 23 1.09 -3.45 14.88
C ALA A 23 0.35 -2.15 14.54
N LEU A 24 0.19 -1.90 13.24
CA LEU A 24 -0.64 -0.82 12.71
C LEU A 24 -2.01 -1.38 12.31
N THR A 25 -3.05 -0.73 12.81
CA THR A 25 -4.43 -1.12 12.52
C THR A 25 -5.08 -0.17 11.52
N LYS A 26 -5.79 -0.74 10.55
CA LYS A 26 -6.66 -0.04 9.62
C LYS A 26 -8.08 -0.57 9.77
N ILE A 27 -9.05 0.32 9.98
CA ILE A 27 -10.47 -0.01 10.01
C ILE A 27 -11.14 0.79 8.90
N GLY A 28 -11.96 0.12 8.09
CA GLY A 28 -12.62 0.78 6.97
C GLY A 28 -13.87 0.07 6.45
N VAL A 29 -14.50 0.74 5.52
CA VAL A 29 -15.66 0.25 4.78
C VAL A 29 -15.34 0.33 3.29
N ILE A 30 -15.65 -0.72 2.55
CA ILE A 30 -15.56 -0.77 1.10
C ILE A 30 -16.97 -0.93 0.56
N TYR A 31 -17.31 -0.15 -0.46
CA TYR A 31 -18.60 -0.20 -1.15
C TYR A 31 -18.39 -0.32 -2.66
N GLY A 32 -18.99 -1.35 -3.27
CA GLY A 32 -19.02 -1.54 -4.72
C GLY A 32 -20.08 -0.65 -5.35
N LEU A 33 -19.66 0.30 -6.17
CA LEU A 33 -20.58 1.17 -6.92
C LEU A 33 -21.06 0.48 -8.20
N THR A 34 -20.17 -0.26 -8.85
CA THR A 34 -20.44 -1.03 -10.07
C THR A 34 -19.60 -2.31 -10.05
N ASP A 35 -19.75 -3.17 -11.05
CA ASP A 35 -18.95 -4.40 -11.19
C ASP A 35 -17.46 -4.13 -11.40
N TRP A 36 -17.09 -2.91 -11.83
CA TRP A 36 -15.71 -2.54 -12.10
C TRP A 36 -15.15 -1.44 -11.18
N LEU A 37 -16.00 -0.77 -10.36
CA LEU A 37 -15.63 0.35 -9.49
C LEU A 37 -16.08 0.11 -8.06
N SER A 38 -15.16 0.24 -7.12
CA SER A 38 -15.44 0.31 -5.68
C SER A 38 -14.74 1.51 -5.05
N VAL A 39 -15.36 2.03 -3.99
CA VAL A 39 -14.81 3.10 -3.16
C VAL A 39 -14.66 2.62 -1.73
N ALA A 40 -13.71 3.19 -1.01
CA ALA A 40 -13.48 2.86 0.38
C ALA A 40 -13.19 4.13 1.20
N GLY A 41 -13.62 4.08 2.46
CA GLY A 41 -13.21 5.02 3.48
C GLY A 41 -12.61 4.25 4.65
N SER A 42 -11.47 4.67 5.15
CA SER A 42 -10.81 4.00 6.26
C SER A 42 -10.07 4.97 7.18
N ARG A 43 -9.75 4.48 8.38
CA ARG A 43 -8.90 5.16 9.34
C ARG A 43 -7.78 4.24 9.79
N HIS A 44 -6.56 4.76 9.76
CA HIS A 44 -5.36 4.09 10.22
C HIS A 44 -4.97 4.59 11.62
N THR A 45 -4.34 3.75 12.41
CA THR A 45 -3.71 4.18 13.67
C THR A 45 -2.45 5.00 13.44
N TYR A 46 -1.72 4.70 12.35
CA TYR A 46 -0.55 5.47 11.95
C TYR A 46 -0.93 6.91 11.59
N ASN A 47 -0.33 7.89 12.28
CA ASN A 47 -0.57 9.33 12.12
C ASN A 47 -2.07 9.70 12.17
N LYS A 48 -2.92 8.86 12.79
CA LYS A 48 -4.39 9.03 12.81
C LYS A 48 -4.95 9.36 11.42
N THR A 49 -4.45 8.69 10.38
CA THR A 49 -4.72 9.00 8.98
C THR A 49 -6.12 8.54 8.58
N TYR A 50 -6.87 9.42 7.94
CA TYR A 50 -8.09 9.08 7.20
C TYR A 50 -7.74 8.86 5.74
N GLU A 51 -8.23 7.79 5.15
CA GLU A 51 -8.03 7.45 3.75
C GLU A 51 -9.37 7.37 3.02
N LEU A 52 -9.44 8.00 1.86
CA LEU A 52 -10.44 7.74 0.84
C LEU A 52 -9.77 7.02 -0.31
N ALA A 53 -10.38 5.95 -0.80
CA ALA A 53 -9.80 5.15 -1.87
C ALA A 53 -10.82 4.83 -2.96
N ALA A 54 -10.31 4.72 -4.18
CA ALA A 54 -11.05 4.21 -5.34
C ALA A 54 -10.27 3.07 -5.98
N LYS A 55 -10.95 1.96 -6.24
CA LYS A 55 -10.41 0.79 -6.94
C LYS A 55 -11.25 0.53 -8.16
N TYR A 56 -10.63 0.46 -9.34
CA TYR A 56 -11.32 0.28 -10.60
C TYR A 56 -10.60 -0.70 -11.51
N ARG A 57 -11.38 -1.59 -12.12
CA ARG A 57 -10.87 -2.61 -13.04
C ARG A 57 -10.83 -2.06 -14.46
N LEU A 58 -9.62 -2.03 -15.03
CA LEU A 58 -9.35 -1.58 -16.40
C LEU A 58 -9.43 -2.74 -17.40
N ALA A 59 -8.93 -3.91 -17.01
CA ALA A 59 -8.98 -5.13 -17.83
C ALA A 59 -9.15 -6.35 -16.95
N LEU A 60 -9.80 -7.38 -17.48
CA LEU A 60 -9.97 -8.69 -16.84
C LEU A 60 -9.27 -9.75 -17.69
N GLN A 61 -8.45 -10.58 -17.05
CA GLN A 61 -7.85 -11.73 -17.72
C GLN A 61 -8.93 -12.65 -18.26
N LYS A 62 -8.93 -12.85 -19.57
CA LYS A 62 -9.88 -13.70 -20.27
C LYS A 62 -9.21 -14.29 -21.51
N GLU A 63 -9.46 -15.56 -21.78
CA GLU A 63 -8.99 -16.26 -22.97
C GLU A 63 -9.51 -15.56 -24.24
N GLY A 64 -8.63 -15.35 -25.20
CA GLY A 64 -8.95 -14.64 -26.46
C GLY A 64 -9.09 -13.10 -26.33
N ALA A 65 -8.87 -12.53 -25.13
CA ALA A 65 -8.93 -11.09 -24.91
C ALA A 65 -7.67 -10.59 -24.18
N SER A 66 -7.76 -10.25 -22.88
CA SER A 66 -6.62 -9.77 -22.13
C SER A 66 -5.86 -10.93 -21.48
N PRO A 67 -4.51 -11.03 -21.62
CA PRO A 67 -3.71 -12.05 -20.95
C PRO A 67 -3.52 -11.76 -19.44
N VAL A 68 -3.90 -10.58 -18.97
CA VAL A 68 -3.72 -10.09 -17.60
C VAL A 68 -4.97 -9.40 -17.08
N THR A 69 -5.11 -9.33 -15.77
CA THR A 69 -6.05 -8.41 -15.11
C THR A 69 -5.30 -7.13 -14.73
N ILE A 70 -5.88 -5.97 -15.04
CA ILE A 70 -5.33 -4.66 -14.72
C ILE A 70 -6.34 -3.91 -13.86
N VAL A 71 -5.88 -3.44 -12.70
CA VAL A 71 -6.69 -2.69 -11.73
C VAL A 71 -5.94 -1.43 -11.33
N GLY A 72 -6.61 -0.28 -11.42
CA GLY A 72 -6.13 0.96 -10.83
C GLY A 72 -6.61 1.08 -9.39
N TYR A 73 -5.77 1.62 -8.53
CA TYR A 73 -6.08 1.92 -7.13
C TYR A 73 -5.49 3.28 -6.75
N ASN A 74 -6.36 4.20 -6.34
CA ASN A 74 -5.97 5.53 -5.91
C ASN A 74 -6.38 5.76 -4.47
N THR A 75 -5.53 6.44 -3.70
CA THR A 75 -5.86 6.90 -2.35
C THR A 75 -5.65 8.40 -2.20
N TRP A 76 -6.42 8.98 -1.32
CA TRP A 76 -6.24 10.30 -0.76
C TRP A 76 -6.20 10.17 0.75
N ASP A 77 -5.05 10.47 1.33
CA ASP A 77 -4.75 10.32 2.74
C ASP A 77 -4.71 11.69 3.42
N ILE A 78 -5.30 11.77 4.60
CA ILE A 78 -5.36 12.97 5.42
C ILE A 78 -4.74 12.66 6.78
N ASN A 79 -3.53 13.15 7.03
CA ASN A 79 -2.87 13.05 8.34
C ASN A 79 -3.55 14.00 9.33
N SER A 80 -4.27 13.46 10.31
CA SER A 80 -4.96 14.25 11.34
C SER A 80 -4.14 14.43 12.62
N GLU A 81 -2.96 13.82 12.73
CA GLU A 81 -2.10 13.93 13.90
C GLU A 81 -1.23 15.19 13.92
N LEU A 82 -1.03 15.82 12.75
CA LEU A 82 -0.24 17.07 12.68
C LEU A 82 -0.91 18.19 13.48
N GLU A 83 -0.22 18.74 14.46
CA GLU A 83 -0.70 19.82 15.33
C GLU A 83 -0.01 21.14 14.98
N LYS A 84 -0.75 22.24 14.96
CA LYS A 84 -0.21 23.56 14.62
C LYS A 84 0.78 24.08 15.66
N GLU A 85 0.68 23.60 16.90
CA GLU A 85 1.60 23.91 17.98
C GLU A 85 3.01 23.42 17.69
N LEU A 86 3.13 22.25 17.06
CA LEU A 86 4.40 21.65 16.64
C LEU A 86 4.87 22.16 15.27
N TYR A 87 3.94 22.56 14.42
CA TYR A 87 4.18 23.05 13.06
C TYR A 87 3.49 24.41 12.84
N PRO A 88 4.08 25.53 13.33
CA PRO A 88 3.41 26.85 13.30
C PRO A 88 2.99 27.33 11.90
N ASN A 89 3.75 26.90 10.86
CA ASN A 89 3.47 27.25 9.46
C ASN A 89 2.63 26.20 8.70
N LEU A 90 2.05 25.24 9.42
CA LEU A 90 1.26 24.15 8.82
C LEU A 90 0.04 24.68 8.07
N LYS A 91 -0.01 24.41 6.76
CA LYS A 91 -1.17 24.65 5.91
C LYS A 91 -2.08 23.41 5.93
N SER A 92 -3.36 23.60 5.68
CA SER A 92 -4.31 22.48 5.60
C SER A 92 -3.93 21.47 4.52
N THR A 93 -3.34 21.94 3.43
CA THR A 93 -2.87 21.08 2.32
C THR A 93 -1.69 20.20 2.69
N ASP A 94 -0.87 20.57 3.68
CA ASP A 94 0.30 19.81 4.10
C ASP A 94 -0.08 18.45 4.70
N ARG A 95 -1.32 18.32 5.15
CA ARG A 95 -1.88 17.06 5.70
C ARG A 95 -2.17 16.00 4.65
N PHE A 96 -2.10 16.35 3.35
CA PHE A 96 -2.54 15.49 2.27
C PHE A 96 -1.40 14.70 1.65
N ALA A 97 -1.66 13.42 1.43
CA ALA A 97 -0.87 12.56 0.58
C ALA A 97 -1.78 11.85 -0.43
N PHE A 98 -1.23 11.51 -1.58
CA PHE A 98 -1.95 10.82 -2.65
C PHE A 98 -1.14 9.62 -3.08
N SER A 99 -1.80 8.51 -3.39
CA SER A 99 -1.14 7.41 -4.05
C SER A 99 -1.90 6.93 -5.28
N THR A 100 -1.15 6.44 -6.24
CA THR A 100 -1.67 5.78 -7.44
C THR A 100 -0.92 4.48 -7.63
N GLN A 101 -1.66 3.38 -7.77
CA GLN A 101 -1.12 2.05 -8.00
C GLN A 101 -1.78 1.44 -9.22
N LEU A 102 -0.99 0.75 -10.03
CA LEU A 102 -1.49 -0.05 -11.14
C LEU A 102 -1.14 -1.52 -10.87
N LEU A 103 -2.13 -2.30 -10.49
CA LEU A 103 -1.99 -3.71 -10.17
C LEU A 103 -2.16 -4.51 -11.47
N ILE A 104 -1.09 -5.18 -11.91
CA ILE A 104 -1.08 -6.00 -13.12
C ILE A 104 -0.87 -7.44 -12.68
N SER A 105 -1.92 -8.23 -12.72
CA SER A 105 -1.91 -9.62 -12.23
C SER A 105 -2.23 -10.62 -13.31
N ARG A 106 -1.64 -11.81 -13.18
CA ARG A 106 -1.89 -12.95 -14.05
C ARG A 106 -2.05 -14.23 -13.25
N LYS A 107 -3.12 -14.93 -13.54
CA LYS A 107 -3.32 -16.30 -13.12
C LYS A 107 -2.72 -17.24 -14.19
N PHE A 108 -1.64 -17.91 -13.85
CA PHE A 108 -0.94 -18.85 -14.78
C PHE A 108 -1.58 -20.22 -14.77
N SER A 109 -2.12 -20.64 -13.61
CA SER A 109 -2.83 -21.92 -13.45
C SER A 109 -3.86 -21.77 -12.31
N GLU A 110 -4.58 -22.84 -11.98
CA GLU A 110 -5.47 -22.85 -10.82
C GLU A 110 -4.73 -22.66 -9.49
N SER A 111 -3.44 -22.99 -9.46
CA SER A 111 -2.62 -22.95 -8.26
C SER A 111 -1.68 -21.76 -8.20
N VAL A 112 -1.29 -21.17 -9.34
CA VAL A 112 -0.23 -20.15 -9.38
C VAL A 112 -0.76 -18.85 -9.99
N SER A 113 -0.54 -17.75 -9.29
CA SER A 113 -0.75 -16.39 -9.79
C SER A 113 0.37 -15.46 -9.32
N ALA A 114 0.66 -14.45 -10.12
CA ALA A 114 1.59 -13.39 -9.77
C ALA A 114 1.03 -12.01 -10.11
N GLU A 115 1.59 -11.00 -9.47
CA GLU A 115 1.22 -9.60 -9.63
C GLU A 115 2.47 -8.73 -9.58
N ILE A 116 2.47 -7.68 -10.38
CA ILE A 116 3.40 -6.55 -10.25
C ILE A 116 2.57 -5.28 -10.08
N ALA A 117 3.06 -4.36 -9.26
CA ALA A 117 2.36 -3.12 -8.97
C ALA A 117 3.36 -1.95 -8.90
N PRO A 118 3.51 -1.17 -9.98
CA PRO A 118 4.09 0.16 -9.88
C PRO A 118 3.20 1.05 -9.03
N VAL A 119 3.83 1.77 -8.11
CA VAL A 119 3.19 2.65 -7.13
C VAL A 119 3.85 4.03 -7.19
N TYR A 120 3.04 5.06 -7.27
CA TYR A 120 3.44 6.45 -7.12
C TYR A 120 2.78 7.01 -5.86
N ILE A 121 3.57 7.72 -5.03
CA ILE A 121 3.09 8.40 -3.82
C ILE A 121 3.57 9.84 -3.87
N HIS A 122 2.65 10.78 -3.64
CA HIS A 122 2.93 12.20 -3.48
C HIS A 122 2.57 12.63 -2.06
N LYS A 123 3.51 13.27 -1.36
CA LYS A 123 3.29 13.84 -0.03
C LYS A 123 3.46 15.35 -0.07
N ASN A 124 2.50 16.10 0.44
CA ASN A 124 2.62 17.55 0.54
C ASN A 124 3.59 17.96 1.66
N LEU A 125 3.58 17.23 2.78
CA LEU A 125 4.58 17.37 3.84
C LEU A 125 5.48 16.14 3.85
N TYR A 126 6.78 16.36 3.71
CA TYR A 126 7.81 15.32 3.73
C TYR A 126 9.07 15.83 4.43
N GLU A 127 9.87 14.91 4.93
CA GLU A 127 11.17 15.22 5.56
C GLU A 127 12.29 15.03 4.53
N PRO A 128 12.88 16.13 3.98
CA PRO A 128 13.83 16.04 2.86
C PRO A 128 15.07 15.19 3.14
N LEU A 129 15.43 15.00 4.43
CA LEU A 129 16.57 14.16 4.82
C LEU A 129 16.28 12.66 4.64
N TYR A 130 15.03 12.24 4.70
CA TYR A 130 14.64 10.83 4.72
C TYR A 130 13.68 10.45 3.60
N GLU A 131 12.99 11.42 3.02
CA GLU A 131 11.94 11.17 2.05
C GLU A 131 12.03 12.12 0.85
N GLU A 132 11.55 11.65 -0.29
CA GLU A 132 11.24 12.48 -1.45
C GLU A 132 9.76 12.85 -1.41
N LYS A 133 9.44 14.04 -1.93
CA LYS A 133 8.05 14.49 -2.11
C LYS A 133 7.26 13.52 -2.99
N ASP A 134 7.90 13.09 -4.07
CA ASP A 134 7.40 12.16 -5.06
C ASP A 134 8.16 10.83 -4.95
N GLN A 135 7.45 9.77 -4.59
CA GLN A 135 8.05 8.47 -4.32
C GLN A 135 7.55 7.45 -5.34
N PHE A 136 8.46 6.68 -5.90
CA PHE A 136 8.17 5.60 -6.83
C PHE A 136 8.59 4.26 -6.22
N LEU A 137 7.66 3.32 -6.19
CA LEU A 137 7.90 1.97 -5.70
C LEU A 137 7.48 0.97 -6.78
N LEU A 138 8.13 -0.18 -6.76
CA LEU A 138 7.70 -1.34 -7.52
C LEU A 138 7.46 -2.48 -6.55
N ALA A 139 6.22 -2.94 -6.49
CA ALA A 139 5.87 -4.13 -5.72
C ALA A 139 5.69 -5.32 -6.67
N ALA A 140 6.02 -6.50 -6.18
CA ALA A 140 5.77 -7.77 -6.85
C ALA A 140 5.25 -8.77 -5.83
N GLY A 141 4.28 -9.57 -6.22
CA GLY A 141 3.68 -10.56 -5.36
C GLY A 141 3.35 -11.85 -6.10
N GLY A 142 3.24 -12.94 -5.35
CA GLY A 142 2.87 -14.23 -5.88
C GLY A 142 2.07 -15.05 -4.89
N ARG A 143 1.21 -15.89 -5.44
CA ARG A 143 0.43 -16.86 -4.68
C ARG A 143 0.61 -18.25 -5.27
N CYS A 144 0.90 -19.21 -4.40
CA CYS A 144 0.92 -20.62 -4.74
C CYS A 144 -0.04 -21.39 -3.82
N LYS A 145 -1.06 -22.00 -4.40
CA LYS A 145 -1.93 -22.95 -3.70
C LYS A 145 -1.22 -24.28 -3.54
N ILE A 146 -1.03 -24.72 -2.30
CA ILE A 146 -0.43 -26.03 -1.98
C ILE A 146 -1.53 -27.09 -1.89
N THR A 147 -2.65 -26.76 -1.29
CA THR A 147 -3.83 -27.62 -1.17
C THR A 147 -5.10 -26.83 -1.44
N LYS A 148 -6.26 -27.51 -1.43
CA LYS A 148 -7.57 -26.83 -1.55
C LYS A 148 -7.82 -25.79 -0.45
N ARG A 149 -7.13 -25.90 0.71
CA ARG A 149 -7.35 -25.05 1.88
C ARG A 149 -6.13 -24.22 2.27
N MET A 150 -4.95 -24.44 1.66
CA MET A 150 -3.70 -23.79 2.02
C MET A 150 -3.04 -23.15 0.81
N SER A 151 -2.56 -21.93 0.98
CA SER A 151 -1.75 -21.22 -0.01
C SER A 151 -0.61 -20.46 0.68
N ILE A 152 0.52 -20.34 -0.01
CA ILE A 152 1.60 -19.44 0.34
C ILE A 152 1.45 -18.19 -0.52
N ASN A 153 1.56 -17.03 0.11
CA ASN A 153 1.59 -15.73 -0.54
C ASN A 153 2.90 -15.05 -0.14
N LEU A 154 3.59 -14.49 -1.12
CA LEU A 154 4.81 -13.71 -0.94
C LEU A 154 4.60 -12.36 -1.60
N GLU A 155 5.08 -11.31 -0.95
CA GLU A 155 5.05 -9.94 -1.47
C GLU A 155 6.38 -9.26 -1.14
N TYR A 156 6.89 -8.51 -2.09
CA TYR A 156 8.07 -7.68 -1.94
C TYR A 156 7.81 -6.32 -2.60
N ALA A 157 8.21 -5.25 -1.93
CA ALA A 157 8.14 -3.91 -2.48
C ALA A 157 9.48 -3.20 -2.32
N ALA A 158 9.98 -2.63 -3.40
CA ALA A 158 11.20 -1.85 -3.43
C ALA A 158 10.91 -0.40 -3.82
N ARG A 159 11.57 0.53 -3.16
CA ARG A 159 11.57 1.94 -3.55
C ARG A 159 12.56 2.15 -4.69
N VAL A 160 12.13 2.82 -5.76
CA VAL A 160 12.93 3.04 -6.96
C VAL A 160 13.78 4.30 -6.83
N ASN A 161 13.22 5.36 -6.23
CA ASN A 161 13.93 6.60 -5.96
C ASN A 161 14.17 6.76 -4.46
N THR A 162 15.43 6.68 -4.05
CA THR A 162 15.85 6.91 -2.65
C THR A 162 16.62 8.23 -2.59
N PRO A 163 16.45 9.05 -1.53
CA PRO A 163 17.26 10.23 -1.33
C PRO A 163 18.76 9.86 -1.25
N GLU A 164 19.62 10.66 -1.83
CA GLU A 164 21.08 10.39 -1.90
C GLU A 164 21.76 10.26 -0.52
N SER A 165 21.13 10.80 0.53
CA SER A 165 21.68 10.82 1.89
C SER A 165 21.37 9.59 2.74
N THR A 166 20.63 8.61 2.25
CA THR A 166 20.11 7.53 3.10
C THR A 166 20.93 6.24 3.04
N THR A 167 22.00 6.20 3.80
CA THR A 167 22.57 4.94 4.31
C THR A 167 21.66 4.22 5.33
N LEU A 168 20.54 4.84 5.75
CA LEU A 168 19.62 4.34 6.78
C LEU A 168 18.41 3.57 6.24
N TYR A 169 18.04 3.76 4.98
CA TYR A 169 17.00 2.95 4.35
C TYR A 169 17.63 1.74 3.62
N LYS A 170 18.03 0.75 4.39
CA LYS A 170 18.10 -0.61 3.81
C LYS A 170 16.67 -1.03 3.51
N ASN A 171 16.40 -1.41 2.26
CA ASN A 171 15.14 -2.03 1.90
C ASN A 171 14.83 -3.12 2.93
N PRO A 172 13.68 -3.10 3.60
CA PRO A 172 13.30 -4.21 4.44
C PRO A 172 13.17 -5.44 3.56
N LEU A 173 13.96 -6.44 3.84
CA LEU A 173 13.79 -7.79 3.30
C LEU A 173 12.53 -8.41 3.89
#